data_2a81fc2b03b173f48be161d6503f747e
#
_entry.id   2a81fc2b03b173f48be161d6503f747e
#
_cell.length_a   1.000
_cell.length_b   1.000
_cell.length_c   1.000
_cell.angle_alpha   90.00
_cell.angle_beta   90.00
_cell.angle_gamma   90.00
#
_symmetry.space_group_name_H-M   'P 1'
#
loop_
_entity.id
_entity.type
_entity.pdbx_description
1 polymer ?
#
loop_
_entity_poly.entity_id
_entity_poly.type
_entity_poly.pdbx_seq_one_letter_code
_entity_poly.pdbx_strand_id
1 'polypeptide(L)'
;SSLQEGIKDSAIVTTDVWVSMGDEKESAKRKNEFRNYQVNEKVLDMASSDVIFLHCLPAVRGQEISQNLFDDPRSRVWNQAENRLHAQKGLLLELLK
;
A
#
# COMPACT_ATOMS: atom_id res chain seq x y z
N SER A 1 7.28 8.75 16.56
CA SER A 1 8.12 8.25 15.47
C SER A 1 7.76 8.94 14.17
N SER A 2 8.74 9.10 13.30
CA SER A 2 8.55 9.67 11.98
C SER A 2 8.39 8.58 10.93
N LEU A 3 7.89 8.97 9.76
CA LEU A 3 7.83 8.05 8.62
C LEU A 3 9.22 7.51 8.28
N GLN A 4 10.23 8.40 8.30
CA GLN A 4 11.61 8.03 7.98
C GLN A 4 12.17 6.96 8.93
N GLU A 5 11.89 7.08 10.22
CA GLU A 5 12.33 6.09 11.20
C GLU A 5 11.65 4.74 11.00
N GLY A 6 10.35 4.77 10.73
CA GLY A 6 9.58 3.54 10.55
C GLY A 6 9.90 2.80 9.26
N ILE A 7 10.28 3.54 8.21
CA ILE A 7 10.52 2.95 6.89
C ILE A 7 11.93 2.39 6.73
N LYS A 8 12.87 2.87 7.53
CA LYS A 8 14.28 2.48 7.41
C LYS A 8 14.44 0.97 7.51
N ASP A 9 15.14 0.40 6.54
CA ASP A 9 15.44 -1.04 6.46
C ASP A 9 14.19 -1.96 6.35
N SER A 10 13.02 -1.39 6.07
CA SER A 10 11.80 -2.18 5.89
C SER A 10 11.88 -3.01 4.60
N ALA A 11 11.55 -4.29 4.71
CA ALA A 11 11.50 -5.20 3.56
C ALA A 11 10.19 -5.08 2.78
N ILE A 12 9.12 -4.68 3.47
CA ILE A 12 7.79 -4.53 2.87
C ILE A 12 7.21 -3.19 3.31
N VAL A 13 6.71 -2.43 2.35
CA VAL A 13 5.97 -1.20 2.60
C VAL A 13 4.58 -1.37 2.03
N THR A 14 3.57 -1.17 2.87
CA THR A 14 2.18 -1.28 2.45
C THR A 14 1.39 -0.06 2.93
N THR A 15 0.36 0.28 2.19
CA THR A 15 -0.54 1.38 2.56
C THR A 15 -1.96 1.05 2.09
N ASP A 16 -2.89 1.88 2.52
CA ASP A 16 -4.30 1.79 2.14
C ASP A 16 -4.81 3.20 1.88
N VAL A 17 -6.02 3.30 1.35
CA VAL A 17 -6.66 4.59 1.11
C VAL A 17 -6.85 5.36 2.41
N TRP A 18 -6.69 6.68 2.34
CA TRP A 18 -6.88 7.54 3.51
C TRP A 18 -8.37 7.70 3.86
N VAL A 19 -9.24 7.63 2.85
CA VAL A 19 -10.69 7.81 3.01
C VAL A 19 -11.37 6.59 2.43
N SER A 20 -11.95 5.77 3.31
CA SER A 20 -12.71 4.59 2.91
C SER A 20 -14.10 4.98 2.42
N MET A 21 -14.75 4.08 1.70
CA MET A 21 -16.15 4.27 1.29
C MET A 21 -17.01 4.47 2.54
N GLY A 22 -17.83 5.53 2.53
CA GLY A 22 -18.67 5.90 3.65
C GLY A 22 -18.07 6.97 4.57
N ASP A 23 -16.80 7.30 4.41
CA ASP A 23 -16.10 8.28 5.25
C ASP A 23 -15.90 9.63 4.54
N GLU A 24 -16.63 9.90 3.47
CA GLU A 24 -16.45 11.09 2.63
C GLU A 24 -16.59 12.41 3.39
N LYS A 25 -17.36 12.42 4.47
CA LYS A 25 -17.55 13.63 5.31
C LYS A 25 -16.25 14.10 5.95
N GLU A 26 -15.32 13.18 6.20
CA GLU A 26 -14.04 13.49 6.83
C GLU A 26 -12.90 13.60 5.82
N SER A 27 -13.20 13.57 4.53
CA SER A 27 -12.22 13.51 3.47
C SER A 27 -11.15 14.61 3.55
N ALA A 28 -11.58 15.87 3.65
CA ALA A 28 -10.65 17.00 3.69
C ALA A 28 -9.73 16.94 4.91
N LYS A 29 -10.28 16.59 6.07
CA LYS A 29 -9.53 16.49 7.33
C LYS A 29 -8.48 15.38 7.24
N ARG A 30 -8.87 14.18 6.78
CA ARG A 30 -7.96 13.04 6.65
C ARG A 30 -6.86 13.30 5.65
N LYS A 31 -7.18 13.90 4.50
CA LYS A 31 -6.18 14.25 3.49
C LYS A 31 -5.13 15.20 4.05
N ASN A 32 -5.56 16.19 4.84
CA ASN A 32 -4.65 17.13 5.46
C ASN A 32 -3.77 16.46 6.52
N GLU A 33 -4.35 15.60 7.35
CA GLU A 33 -3.61 14.89 8.40
C GLU A 33 -2.59 13.91 7.85
N PHE A 34 -2.90 13.23 6.75
CA PHE A 34 -2.06 12.18 6.18
C PHE A 34 -1.13 12.63 5.05
N ARG A 35 -1.19 13.91 4.67
CA ARG A 35 -0.42 14.42 3.53
C ARG A 35 1.06 14.06 3.58
N ASN A 36 1.66 14.08 4.76
CA ASN A 36 3.08 13.80 4.95
C ASN A 36 3.40 12.29 4.99
N TYR A 37 2.39 11.45 4.85
CA TYR A 37 2.53 9.99 4.91
C TYR A 37 2.28 9.33 3.56
N GLN A 38 2.27 10.10 2.47
CA GLN A 38 2.15 9.54 1.14
C GLN A 38 3.34 8.62 0.85
N VAL A 39 3.05 7.43 0.32
CA VAL A 39 4.11 6.53 -0.15
C VAL A 39 4.47 6.90 -1.58
N ASN A 40 5.74 7.19 -1.80
CA ASN A 40 6.28 7.56 -3.09
C ASN A 40 7.63 6.86 -3.30
N GLU A 41 8.24 7.12 -4.44
CA GLU A 41 9.51 6.49 -4.81
C GLU A 41 10.62 6.83 -3.79
N LYS A 42 10.64 8.06 -3.27
CA LYS A 42 11.61 8.49 -2.26
C LYS A 42 11.45 7.72 -0.95
N VAL A 43 10.21 7.43 -0.57
CA VAL A 43 9.92 6.63 0.63
C VAL A 43 10.47 5.22 0.45
N LEU A 44 10.28 4.61 -0.72
CA LEU A 44 10.82 3.29 -1.00
C LEU A 44 12.35 3.30 -1.04
N ASP A 45 12.96 4.41 -1.49
CA ASP A 45 14.43 4.54 -1.50
C ASP A 45 15.03 4.53 -0.09
N MET A 46 14.26 4.93 0.92
CA MET A 46 14.70 4.92 2.33
C MET A 46 14.56 3.55 2.99
N ALA A 47 13.83 2.65 2.37
CA ALA A 47 13.64 1.29 2.88
C ALA A 47 14.80 0.37 2.47
N SER A 48 14.67 -0.93 2.71
CA SER A 48 15.66 -1.92 2.29
C SER A 48 15.87 -1.88 0.78
N SER A 49 17.07 -2.23 0.31
CA SER A 49 17.40 -2.25 -1.12
C SER A 49 16.53 -3.20 -1.93
N ASP A 50 15.99 -4.23 -1.30
CA ASP A 50 15.10 -5.21 -1.92
C ASP A 50 13.64 -5.06 -1.49
N VAL A 51 13.25 -3.87 -1.04
CA VAL A 51 11.89 -3.58 -0.59
C VAL A 51 10.86 -3.87 -1.69
N ILE A 52 9.72 -4.40 -1.27
CA ILE A 52 8.55 -4.50 -2.15
C ILE A 52 7.43 -3.62 -1.62
N PHE A 53 6.63 -3.07 -2.53
CA PHE A 53 5.49 -2.23 -2.21
C PHE A 53 4.18 -2.99 -2.48
N LEU A 54 3.26 -2.92 -1.53
CA LEU A 54 1.95 -3.56 -1.60
C LEU A 54 0.83 -2.54 -1.35
N HIS A 55 -0.30 -2.78 -1.96
CA HIS A 55 -1.54 -2.01 -1.74
C HIS A 55 -2.73 -2.94 -2.02
N CYS A 56 -3.70 -2.93 -1.11
CA CYS A 56 -4.86 -3.82 -1.22
C CYS A 56 -5.88 -3.42 -2.30
N LEU A 57 -5.73 -2.21 -2.88
CA LEU A 57 -6.66 -1.66 -3.88
C LEU A 57 -8.12 -1.56 -3.35
N PRO A 58 -8.93 -0.65 -3.86
CA PRO A 58 -8.57 0.38 -4.84
C PRO A 58 -7.62 1.43 -4.27
N ALA A 59 -6.88 2.10 -5.14
CA ALA A 59 -5.93 3.14 -4.76
C ALA A 59 -6.31 4.48 -5.38
N VAL A 60 -5.92 5.57 -4.71
CA VAL A 60 -6.14 6.92 -5.21
C VAL A 60 -4.77 7.56 -5.47
N ARG A 61 -4.38 7.60 -6.73
CA ARG A 61 -3.10 8.19 -7.14
C ARG A 61 -3.05 9.66 -6.74
N GLY A 62 -1.93 10.07 -6.16
CA GLY A 62 -1.75 11.43 -5.64
C GLY A 62 -2.22 11.63 -4.20
N GLN A 63 -2.84 10.63 -3.59
CA GLN A 63 -3.19 10.63 -2.17
C GLN A 63 -2.25 9.73 -1.37
N GLU A 64 -2.66 8.52 -1.03
CA GLU A 64 -1.82 7.61 -0.25
C GLU A 64 -0.60 7.10 -1.01
N ILE A 65 -0.64 7.16 -2.34
CA ILE A 65 0.48 6.81 -3.21
C ILE A 65 0.75 7.93 -4.20
N SER A 66 1.99 8.02 -4.67
CA SER A 66 2.35 8.94 -5.75
C SER A 66 1.74 8.49 -7.08
N GLN A 67 1.72 9.41 -8.05
CA GLN A 67 1.04 9.21 -9.32
C GLN A 67 1.50 7.95 -10.08
N ASN A 68 2.80 7.64 -10.03
CA ASN A 68 3.40 6.59 -10.84
C ASN A 68 3.96 5.42 -10.03
N LEU A 69 3.61 5.30 -8.75
CA LEU A 69 4.21 4.30 -7.88
C LEU A 69 3.92 2.87 -8.34
N PHE A 70 2.76 2.62 -8.94
CA PHE A 70 2.41 1.29 -9.44
C PHE A 70 3.31 0.84 -10.59
N ASP A 71 3.95 1.76 -11.28
CA ASP A 71 4.87 1.47 -12.38
C ASP A 71 6.32 1.27 -11.90
N ASP A 72 6.59 1.49 -10.61
CA ASP A 72 7.90 1.26 -10.01
C ASP A 72 8.19 -0.24 -9.99
N PRO A 73 9.44 -0.65 -10.34
CA PRO A 73 9.81 -2.08 -10.32
C PRO A 73 9.65 -2.77 -8.97
N ARG A 74 9.61 -2.00 -7.88
CA ARG A 74 9.42 -2.54 -6.52
C ARG A 74 7.97 -2.85 -6.19
N SER A 75 7.02 -2.37 -7.01
CA SER A 75 5.59 -2.63 -6.80
C SER A 75 5.25 -4.09 -7.10
N ARG A 76 4.49 -4.71 -6.18
CA ARG A 76 3.95 -6.06 -6.34
C ARG A 76 2.43 -6.06 -6.17
N VAL A 77 1.82 -4.92 -6.42
CA VAL A 77 0.39 -4.70 -6.19
C VAL A 77 -0.46 -5.65 -7.04
N TRP A 78 -0.09 -5.82 -8.31
CA TRP A 78 -0.83 -6.71 -9.21
C TRP A 78 -0.68 -8.19 -8.82
N ASN A 79 0.52 -8.59 -8.38
CA ASN A 79 0.76 -9.92 -7.85
C ASN A 79 -0.09 -10.17 -6.59
N GLN A 80 -0.16 -9.19 -5.70
CA GLN A 80 -0.98 -9.25 -4.49
C GLN A 80 -2.46 -9.43 -4.83
N ALA A 81 -2.97 -8.65 -5.77
CA ALA A 81 -4.37 -8.72 -6.20
C ALA A 81 -4.72 -10.09 -6.77
N GLU A 82 -3.85 -10.66 -7.60
CA GLU A 82 -4.03 -12.00 -8.15
C GLU A 82 -3.94 -13.07 -7.07
N ASN A 83 -2.95 -12.97 -6.19
CA ASN A 83 -2.71 -13.97 -5.15
C ASN A 83 -3.82 -14.03 -4.10
N ARG A 84 -4.61 -13.00 -3.97
CA ARG A 84 -5.79 -13.05 -3.10
C ARG A 84 -6.74 -14.18 -3.55
N LEU A 85 -6.95 -14.31 -4.86
CA LEU A 85 -7.74 -15.41 -5.41
C LEU A 85 -7.10 -16.76 -5.11
N HIS A 86 -5.81 -16.90 -5.40
CA HIS A 86 -5.08 -18.16 -5.21
C HIS A 86 -5.01 -18.59 -3.75
N ALA A 87 -4.74 -17.64 -2.84
CA ALA A 87 -4.65 -17.93 -1.42
C ALA A 87 -6.00 -18.36 -0.85
N GLN A 88 -7.08 -17.68 -1.21
CA GLN A 88 -8.43 -18.03 -0.76
C GLN A 88 -8.89 -19.36 -1.34
N LYS A 89 -8.56 -19.63 -2.60
CA LYS A 89 -8.86 -20.92 -3.25
C LYS A 89 -8.14 -22.06 -2.53
N GLY A 90 -6.85 -21.88 -2.22
CA GLY A 90 -6.07 -22.87 -1.47
C GLY A 90 -6.63 -23.13 -0.09
N LEU A 91 -7.04 -22.07 0.61
CA LEU A 91 -7.65 -22.20 1.93
C LEU A 91 -8.96 -22.98 1.87
N LEU A 92 -9.82 -22.67 0.90
CA LEU A 92 -11.08 -23.39 0.71
C LEU A 92 -10.85 -24.89 0.43
N LEU A 93 -9.87 -25.20 -0.39
CA LEU A 93 -9.51 -26.60 -0.67
C LEU A 93 -9.09 -27.33 0.61
N GLU A 94 -8.33 -26.67 1.48
CA GLU A 94 -7.89 -27.24 2.75
C GLU A 94 -9.07 -27.44 3.72
N LEU A 95 -9.95 -26.46 3.81
CA LEU A 95 -11.10 -26.52 4.73
C LEU A 95 -12.17 -27.51 4.28
N LEU A 96 -12.28 -27.80 2.99
CA LEU A 96 -13.31 -28.66 2.43
C LEU A 96 -12.84 -30.11 2.19
N LYS A 97 -11.67 -30.44 2.65
CA LYS A 97 -11.16 -31.83 2.59
C LYS A 97 -12.00 -32.77 3.42
#